data_5f4b9605162c50f2f52d2522727b92c7
#
_entry.id   5f4b9605162c50f2f52d2522727b92c7
#
_cell.length_a   1.000
_cell.length_b   1.000
_cell.length_c   1.000
_cell.angle_alpha   90.00
_cell.angle_beta   90.00
_cell.angle_gamma   90.00
#
_symmetry.space_group_name_H-M   'P 1'
#
loop_
_entity.id
_entity.type
_entity.pdbx_description
1 polymer ?
#
loop_
_entity_poly.entity_id
_entity_poly.type
_entity_poly.pdbx_seq_one_letter_code
_entity_poly.pdbx_strand_id
1 'polypeptide(L)'
;MLPFETRLANALVSYFTYIEKTFWPENLAFFYPYDTQNLSMGKSLLAGLFFVSMGILSLRLARRFPYFMVGWFWYVITLVPVIGLIQVGGQSMADRYTYVPLIGIFMIAGWSIPRLVSNGPYKTYVLFALASFAILVCFAKTVKQVSYWKDDALLSHHALEVTQNNYFAHHNLGLAKESVGD
;
A
#
# COMPACT_ATOMS: atom_id res chain seq x y z
N MET A 1 10.61 -21.84 5.66
CA MET A 1 10.92 -20.40 5.56
C MET A 1 11.41 -20.11 4.15
N LEU A 2 10.97 -18.99 3.56
CA LEU A 2 11.43 -18.57 2.24
C LEU A 2 12.91 -18.13 2.30
N PRO A 3 13.68 -18.31 1.20
CA PRO A 3 15.05 -17.80 1.08
C PRO A 3 15.10 -16.28 1.33
N PHE A 4 16.23 -15.79 1.87
CA PHE A 4 16.38 -14.37 2.18
C PHE A 4 16.23 -13.48 0.94
N GLU A 5 16.76 -13.91 -0.20
CA GLU A 5 16.67 -13.21 -1.48
C GLU A 5 15.21 -13.00 -1.92
N THR A 6 14.38 -14.04 -1.79
CA THR A 6 12.95 -13.95 -2.11
C THR A 6 12.22 -12.98 -1.17
N ARG A 7 12.58 -12.99 0.13
CA ARG A 7 11.99 -12.06 1.10
C ARG A 7 12.40 -10.61 0.83
N LEU A 8 13.66 -10.39 0.46
CA LEU A 8 14.15 -9.06 0.11
C LEU A 8 13.47 -8.54 -1.17
N ALA A 9 13.37 -9.37 -2.20
CA ALA A 9 12.68 -9.03 -3.43
C ALA A 9 11.21 -8.70 -3.18
N ASN A 10 10.51 -9.52 -2.40
CA ASN A 10 9.13 -9.25 -1.99
C ASN A 10 8.99 -7.95 -1.20
N ALA A 11 9.90 -7.68 -0.25
CA ALA A 11 9.89 -6.45 0.54
C ALA A 11 10.00 -5.21 -0.35
N LEU A 12 10.93 -5.20 -1.31
CA LEU A 12 11.09 -4.07 -2.24
C LEU A 12 9.83 -3.84 -3.09
N VAL A 13 9.26 -4.92 -3.63
CA VAL A 13 8.00 -4.84 -4.38
C VAL A 13 6.85 -4.35 -3.48
N SER A 14 6.75 -4.86 -2.26
CA SER A 14 5.72 -4.45 -1.31
C SER A 14 5.81 -2.98 -0.92
N TYR A 15 7.00 -2.41 -0.73
CA TYR A 15 7.19 -0.97 -0.52
C TYR A 15 6.58 -0.15 -1.66
N PHE A 16 6.85 -0.55 -2.89
CA PHE A 16 6.28 0.14 -4.06
C PHE A 16 4.76 -0.05 -4.13
N THR A 17 4.27 -1.27 -3.95
CA THR A 17 2.84 -1.61 -4.02
C THR A 17 2.03 -0.88 -2.95
N TYR A 18 2.55 -0.69 -1.75
CA TYR A 18 1.87 0.10 -0.72
C TYR A 18 1.69 1.57 -1.13
N ILE A 19 2.69 2.18 -1.76
CA ILE A 19 2.56 3.55 -2.31
C ILE A 19 1.51 3.56 -3.43
N GLU A 20 1.57 2.62 -4.36
CA GLU A 20 0.60 2.49 -5.46
C GLU A 20 -0.83 2.39 -4.91
N LYS A 21 -1.09 1.45 -3.99
CA LYS A 21 -2.41 1.24 -3.37
C LYS A 21 -2.88 2.44 -2.52
N THR A 22 -1.96 3.27 -2.03
CA THR A 22 -2.32 4.50 -1.31
C THR A 22 -2.98 5.52 -2.23
N PHE A 23 -2.44 5.69 -3.45
CA PHE A 23 -2.98 6.66 -4.41
C PHE A 23 -4.06 6.05 -5.31
N TRP A 24 -4.01 4.74 -5.53
CA TRP A 24 -4.97 4.00 -6.33
C TRP A 24 -5.43 2.72 -5.61
N PRO A 25 -6.39 2.84 -4.65
CA PRO A 25 -6.84 1.72 -3.83
C PRO A 25 -7.77 0.80 -4.61
N GLU A 26 -7.20 -0.11 -5.38
CA GLU A 26 -7.90 -1.18 -6.10
C GLU A 26 -7.35 -2.54 -5.72
N ASN A 27 -8.16 -3.57 -5.89
CA ASN A 27 -7.80 -4.95 -5.60
C ASN A 27 -7.25 -5.15 -4.17
N LEU A 28 -7.92 -4.51 -3.20
CA LEU A 28 -7.59 -4.67 -1.80
C LEU A 28 -8.13 -6.01 -1.29
N ALA A 29 -7.27 -6.78 -0.61
CA ALA A 29 -7.63 -8.07 -0.03
C ALA A 29 -7.27 -8.12 1.45
N PHE A 30 -8.03 -8.90 2.22
CA PHE A 30 -7.72 -9.08 3.64
C PHE A 30 -6.45 -9.91 3.87
N PHE A 31 -6.03 -10.71 2.88
CA PHE A 31 -4.85 -11.56 2.91
C PHE A 31 -4.20 -11.60 1.52
N TYR A 32 -2.90 -11.35 1.47
CA TYR A 32 -2.07 -11.47 0.25
C TYR A 32 -1.08 -12.61 0.44
N PRO A 33 -1.25 -13.75 -0.25
CA PRO A 33 -0.29 -14.85 -0.18
C PRO A 33 1.07 -14.46 -0.78
N TYR A 34 2.12 -15.18 -0.39
CA TYR A 34 3.40 -15.06 -1.10
C TYR A 34 3.27 -15.65 -2.49
N ASP A 35 3.37 -14.81 -3.50
CA ASP A 35 3.39 -15.24 -4.90
C ASP A 35 4.84 -15.35 -5.38
N THR A 36 5.48 -16.47 -5.05
CA THR A 36 6.86 -16.74 -5.43
C THR A 36 7.03 -17.00 -6.93
N GLN A 37 5.94 -17.35 -7.63
CA GLN A 37 5.97 -17.66 -9.06
C GLN A 37 5.94 -16.39 -9.93
N ASN A 38 5.29 -15.33 -9.47
CA ASN A 38 5.14 -14.05 -10.18
C ASN A 38 6.09 -12.95 -9.69
N LEU A 39 7.01 -13.25 -8.76
CA LEU A 39 8.11 -12.34 -8.41
C LEU A 39 9.07 -12.23 -9.60
N SER A 40 8.70 -11.39 -10.57
CA SER A 40 9.57 -11.09 -11.70
C SER A 40 10.82 -10.34 -11.21
N MET A 41 11.99 -10.86 -11.57
CA MET A 41 13.28 -10.20 -11.27
C MET A 41 13.31 -8.75 -11.77
N GLY A 42 12.66 -8.48 -12.92
CA GLY A 42 12.52 -7.13 -13.46
C GLY A 42 11.73 -6.20 -12.55
N LYS A 43 10.59 -6.66 -11.99
CA LYS A 43 9.79 -5.87 -11.04
C LYS A 43 10.57 -5.56 -9.77
N SER A 44 11.30 -6.55 -9.23
CA SER A 44 12.11 -6.38 -8.02
C SER A 44 13.27 -5.41 -8.24
N LEU A 45 13.92 -5.46 -9.40
CA LEU A 45 14.99 -4.52 -9.76
C LEU A 45 14.45 -3.08 -9.93
N LEU A 46 13.32 -2.91 -10.62
CA LEU A 46 12.68 -1.60 -10.77
C LEU A 46 12.24 -1.01 -9.42
N ALA A 47 11.64 -1.83 -8.56
CA ALA A 47 11.25 -1.42 -7.22
C ALA A 47 12.49 -1.04 -6.37
N GLY A 48 13.57 -1.82 -6.45
CA GLY A 48 14.84 -1.51 -5.79
C GLY A 48 15.46 -0.21 -6.29
N LEU A 49 15.49 0.01 -7.61
CA LEU A 49 15.98 1.25 -8.22
C LEU A 49 15.14 2.46 -7.76
N PHE A 50 13.82 2.33 -7.76
CA PHE A 50 12.91 3.36 -7.24
C PHE A 50 13.22 3.66 -5.77
N PHE A 51 13.37 2.63 -4.94
CA PHE A 51 13.65 2.77 -3.52
C PHE A 51 14.96 3.50 -3.26
N VAL A 52 16.03 3.12 -3.94
CA VAL A 52 17.35 3.76 -3.84
C VAL A 52 17.30 5.20 -4.36
N SER A 53 16.66 5.43 -5.51
CA SER A 53 16.54 6.78 -6.08
C SER A 53 15.79 7.74 -5.17
N MET A 54 14.68 7.28 -4.56
CA MET A 54 13.93 8.06 -3.58
C MET A 54 14.73 8.34 -2.30
N GLY A 55 15.53 7.37 -1.85
CA GLY A 55 16.47 7.55 -0.73
C GLY A 55 17.51 8.62 -1.02
N ILE A 56 18.16 8.55 -2.18
CA ILE A 56 19.16 9.55 -2.62
C ILE A 56 18.50 10.92 -2.77
N LEU A 57 17.33 10.99 -3.39
CA LEU A 57 16.58 12.23 -3.57
C LEU A 57 16.22 12.86 -2.24
N SER A 58 15.75 12.07 -1.28
CA SER A 58 15.39 12.54 0.06
C SER A 58 16.58 13.17 0.80
N LEU A 59 17.76 12.55 0.70
CA LEU A 59 19.00 13.08 1.28
C LEU A 59 19.48 14.35 0.58
N ARG A 60 19.41 14.42 -0.76
CA ARG A 60 19.78 15.62 -1.53
C ARG A 60 18.86 16.81 -1.22
N LEU A 61 17.58 16.53 -1.03
CA LEU A 61 16.57 17.55 -0.72
C LEU A 61 16.50 17.91 0.78
N ALA A 62 17.19 17.19 1.65
CA ALA A 62 17.09 17.32 3.10
C ALA A 62 17.27 18.76 3.61
N ARG A 63 18.22 19.53 3.04
CA ARG A 63 18.48 20.92 3.43
C ARG A 63 17.40 21.89 2.95
N ARG A 64 16.78 21.62 1.80
CA ARG A 64 15.78 22.52 1.20
C ARG A 64 14.33 22.12 1.58
N PHE A 65 14.08 20.83 1.71
CA PHE A 65 12.78 20.25 1.99
C PHE A 65 12.90 19.15 3.06
N PRO A 66 13.18 19.49 4.32
CA PRO A 66 13.44 18.51 5.38
C PRO A 66 12.27 17.55 5.61
N TYR A 67 11.04 18.00 5.40
CA TYR A 67 9.84 17.15 5.50
C TYR A 67 9.86 15.98 4.53
N PHE A 68 10.50 16.11 3.37
CA PHE A 68 10.61 15.03 2.38
C PHE A 68 11.51 13.91 2.92
N MET A 69 12.66 14.27 3.49
CA MET A 69 13.56 13.31 4.12
C MET A 69 12.89 12.62 5.31
N VAL A 70 12.30 13.40 6.23
CA VAL A 70 11.63 12.84 7.42
C VAL A 70 10.49 11.91 7.01
N GLY A 71 9.64 12.32 6.06
CA GLY A 71 8.51 11.53 5.61
C GLY A 71 8.92 10.24 4.91
N TRP A 72 9.96 10.28 4.04
CA TRP A 72 10.48 9.10 3.38
C TRP A 72 11.06 8.08 4.36
N PHE A 73 11.95 8.53 5.27
CA PHE A 73 12.55 7.64 6.26
C PHE A 73 11.54 7.16 7.29
N TRP A 74 10.57 7.96 7.66
CA TRP A 74 9.45 7.52 8.47
C TRP A 74 8.73 6.34 7.81
N TYR A 75 8.34 6.48 6.55
CA TYR A 75 7.68 5.43 5.77
C TYR A 75 8.51 4.16 5.73
N VAL A 76 9.78 4.27 5.39
CA VAL A 76 10.70 3.14 5.27
C VAL A 76 10.90 2.43 6.60
N ILE A 77 11.27 3.16 7.64
CA ILE A 77 11.67 2.58 8.93
C ILE A 77 10.47 1.92 9.63
N THR A 78 9.29 2.55 9.58
CA THR A 78 8.10 2.02 10.27
C THR A 78 7.51 0.79 9.57
N LEU A 79 7.82 0.57 8.28
CA LEU A 79 7.45 -0.66 7.56
C LEU A 79 8.42 -1.83 7.79
N VAL A 80 9.68 -1.58 8.15
CA VAL A 80 10.71 -2.64 8.33
C VAL A 80 10.21 -3.84 9.14
N PRO A 81 9.56 -3.68 10.30
CA PRO A 81 9.16 -4.82 11.12
C PRO A 81 8.05 -5.68 10.50
N VAL A 82 7.28 -5.14 9.55
CA VAL A 82 6.07 -5.77 8.99
C VAL A 82 6.13 -6.02 7.49
N ILE A 83 7.20 -5.57 6.80
CA ILE A 83 7.36 -5.70 5.35
C ILE A 83 7.69 -7.12 4.88
N GLY A 84 7.86 -8.07 5.80
CA GLY A 84 8.18 -9.46 5.47
C GLY A 84 9.68 -9.79 5.39
N LEU A 85 10.57 -8.89 5.79
CA LEU A 85 12.00 -9.20 5.99
C LEU A 85 12.18 -10.22 7.13
N ILE A 86 11.42 -10.05 8.22
CA ILE A 86 11.23 -11.05 9.26
C ILE A 86 9.89 -11.71 8.94
N GLN A 87 9.91 -13.00 8.61
CA GLN A 87 8.70 -13.70 8.23
C GLN A 87 7.79 -13.90 9.46
N VAL A 88 6.73 -13.12 9.51
CA VAL A 88 5.67 -13.22 10.52
C VAL A 88 4.39 -13.67 9.81
N GLY A 89 4.13 -14.97 9.81
CA GLY A 89 2.97 -15.56 9.13
C GLY A 89 3.19 -15.89 7.63
N GLY A 90 2.09 -16.27 6.95
CA GLY A 90 2.08 -16.73 5.56
C GLY A 90 1.73 -15.63 4.54
N GLN A 91 1.64 -14.37 4.97
CA GLN A 91 1.26 -13.24 4.11
C GLN A 91 2.48 -12.47 3.61
N SER A 92 2.44 -12.07 2.34
CA SER A 92 3.48 -11.24 1.73
C SER A 92 3.38 -9.77 2.12
N MET A 93 2.16 -9.28 2.32
CA MET A 93 1.82 -7.92 2.72
C MET A 93 0.44 -7.89 3.39
N ALA A 94 0.08 -6.79 4.05
CA ALA A 94 -1.25 -6.55 4.58
C ALA A 94 -1.55 -5.05 4.63
N ASP A 95 -2.72 -4.64 4.13
CA ASP A 95 -3.09 -3.22 4.03
C ASP A 95 -3.10 -2.52 5.39
N ARG A 96 -3.45 -3.23 6.47
CA ARG A 96 -3.42 -2.72 7.85
C ARG A 96 -2.04 -2.26 8.34
N TYR A 97 -0.95 -2.72 7.72
CA TYR A 97 0.42 -2.32 8.10
C TYR A 97 0.77 -0.91 7.62
N THR A 98 -0.05 -0.30 6.78
CA THR A 98 0.21 1.02 6.19
C THR A 98 -0.20 2.20 7.08
N TYR A 99 -1.03 2.00 8.09
CA TYR A 99 -1.58 3.09 8.91
C TYR A 99 -0.52 4.05 9.47
N VAL A 100 0.51 3.52 10.09
CA VAL A 100 1.60 4.33 10.66
C VAL A 100 2.58 4.82 9.58
N PRO A 101 3.04 3.97 8.63
CA PRO A 101 3.95 4.38 7.58
C PRO A 101 3.40 5.49 6.67
N LEU A 102 2.12 5.47 6.33
CA LEU A 102 1.51 6.46 5.45
C LEU A 102 1.49 7.87 6.02
N ILE A 103 1.63 8.05 7.32
CA ILE A 103 1.81 9.38 7.93
C ILE A 103 2.98 10.11 7.26
N GLY A 104 4.10 9.40 6.99
CA GLY A 104 5.25 9.98 6.31
C GLY A 104 4.94 10.41 4.86
N ILE A 105 4.24 9.58 4.11
CA ILE A 105 3.84 9.89 2.73
C ILE A 105 2.86 11.07 2.69
N PHE A 106 1.87 11.09 3.58
CA PHE A 106 0.91 12.19 3.66
C PHE A 106 1.56 13.49 4.16
N MET A 107 2.58 13.41 5.01
CA MET A 107 3.40 14.56 5.37
C MET A 107 4.09 15.14 4.13
N ILE A 108 4.74 14.30 3.31
CA ILE A 108 5.35 14.75 2.06
C ILE A 108 4.31 15.42 1.16
N ALA A 109 3.15 14.78 0.95
CA ALA A 109 2.09 15.32 0.11
C ALA A 109 1.55 16.65 0.66
N GLY A 110 1.23 16.72 1.95
CA GLY A 110 0.65 17.91 2.58
C GLY A 110 1.54 19.16 2.53
N TRP A 111 2.87 18.99 2.59
CA TRP A 111 3.81 20.10 2.47
C TRP A 111 4.24 20.39 1.03
N SER A 112 4.20 19.39 0.13
CA SER A 112 4.61 19.57 -1.27
C SER A 112 3.49 20.19 -2.11
N ILE A 113 2.25 19.70 -2.01
CA ILE A 113 1.13 20.13 -2.85
C ILE A 113 0.89 21.65 -2.78
N PRO A 114 0.84 22.31 -1.60
CA PRO A 114 0.64 23.75 -1.53
C PRO A 114 1.78 24.59 -2.15
N ARG A 115 2.99 24.00 -2.28
CA ARG A 115 4.14 24.65 -2.91
C ARG A 115 4.14 24.52 -4.42
N LEU A 116 3.51 23.45 -4.95
CA LEU A 116 3.36 23.23 -6.40
C LEU A 116 2.25 24.10 -6.98
N VAL A 117 1.23 24.43 -6.18
CA VAL A 117 0.16 25.32 -6.60
C VAL A 117 0.66 26.76 -6.64
N SER A 118 0.49 27.44 -7.80
CA SER A 118 0.91 28.82 -8.03
C SER A 118 0.41 29.77 -6.94
N ASN A 119 1.24 30.74 -6.55
CA ASN A 119 0.89 31.77 -5.58
C ASN A 119 0.00 32.84 -6.23
N GLY A 120 -1.27 32.52 -6.44
CA GLY A 120 -2.27 33.45 -6.99
C GLY A 120 -3.45 33.65 -6.03
N PRO A 121 -4.37 34.59 -6.33
CA PRO A 121 -5.53 34.87 -5.47
C PRO A 121 -6.45 33.65 -5.30
N TYR A 122 -6.41 32.70 -6.22
CA TYR A 122 -7.25 31.49 -6.22
C TYR A 122 -6.57 30.26 -5.56
N LYS A 123 -5.34 30.39 -5.05
CA LYS A 123 -4.58 29.25 -4.46
C LYS A 123 -5.39 28.47 -3.44
N THR A 124 -6.01 29.17 -2.51
CA THR A 124 -6.80 28.55 -1.44
C THR A 124 -7.99 27.76 -2.00
N TYR A 125 -8.69 28.31 -2.99
CA TYR A 125 -9.82 27.65 -3.63
C TYR A 125 -9.37 26.40 -4.40
N VAL A 126 -8.25 26.45 -5.11
CA VAL A 126 -7.68 25.30 -5.83
C VAL A 126 -7.30 24.19 -4.84
N LEU A 127 -6.61 24.54 -3.74
CA LEU A 127 -6.23 23.55 -2.73
C LEU A 127 -7.46 22.93 -2.07
N PHE A 128 -8.49 23.74 -1.80
CA PHE A 128 -9.74 23.25 -1.22
C PHE A 128 -10.47 22.31 -2.18
N ALA A 129 -10.53 22.66 -3.46
CA ALA A 129 -11.13 21.84 -4.51
C ALA A 129 -10.40 20.50 -4.67
N LEU A 130 -9.05 20.51 -4.69
CA LEU A 130 -8.24 19.30 -4.76
C LEU A 130 -8.46 18.39 -3.54
N ALA A 131 -8.47 18.97 -2.34
CA ALA A 131 -8.70 18.21 -1.10
C ALA A 131 -10.11 17.61 -1.08
N SER A 132 -11.14 18.40 -1.43
CA SER A 132 -12.52 17.93 -1.49
C SER A 132 -12.69 16.82 -2.54
N PHE A 133 -12.09 16.96 -3.71
CA PHE A 133 -12.10 15.93 -4.75
C PHE A 133 -11.44 14.63 -4.25
N ALA A 134 -10.25 14.72 -3.63
CA ALA A 134 -9.57 13.56 -3.08
C ALA A 134 -10.42 12.85 -2.01
N ILE A 135 -11.05 13.61 -1.11
CA ILE A 135 -11.94 13.06 -0.07
C ILE A 135 -13.13 12.35 -0.71
N LEU A 136 -13.78 12.94 -1.72
CA LEU A 136 -14.92 12.32 -2.40
C LEU A 136 -14.55 11.02 -3.11
N VAL A 137 -13.40 11.00 -3.79
CA VAL A 137 -12.88 9.79 -4.44
C VAL A 137 -12.58 8.70 -3.40
N CYS A 138 -11.88 9.05 -2.32
CA CYS A 138 -11.59 8.11 -1.24
C CYS A 138 -12.88 7.60 -0.58
N PHE A 139 -13.87 8.47 -0.35
CA PHE A 139 -15.16 8.08 0.21
C PHE A 139 -15.88 7.07 -0.69
N ALA A 140 -15.97 7.32 -1.99
CA ALA A 140 -16.60 6.41 -2.95
C ALA A 140 -15.90 5.03 -2.97
N LYS A 141 -14.56 5.01 -2.99
CA LYS A 141 -13.78 3.76 -2.93
C LYS A 141 -13.98 3.03 -1.59
N THR A 142 -14.05 3.77 -0.48
CA THR A 142 -14.29 3.19 0.86
C THR A 142 -15.66 2.54 0.95
N VAL A 143 -16.71 3.20 0.48
CA VAL A 143 -18.08 2.63 0.48
C VAL A 143 -18.11 1.31 -0.30
N LYS A 144 -17.45 1.26 -1.46
CA LYS A 144 -17.33 0.03 -2.24
C LYS A 144 -16.55 -1.04 -1.48
N GLN A 145 -15.41 -0.68 -0.88
CA GLN A 145 -14.57 -1.64 -0.16
C GLN A 145 -15.29 -2.21 1.07
N VAL A 146 -15.97 -1.36 1.86
CA VAL A 146 -16.74 -1.80 3.04
C VAL A 146 -17.88 -2.74 2.66
N SER A 147 -18.44 -2.63 1.45
CA SER A 147 -19.50 -3.53 1.01
C SER A 147 -19.07 -5.00 0.93
N TYR A 148 -17.80 -5.28 0.72
CA TYR A 148 -17.26 -6.66 0.72
C TYR A 148 -17.15 -7.26 2.12
N TRP A 149 -17.14 -6.44 3.18
CA TRP A 149 -17.04 -6.89 4.58
C TRP A 149 -18.38 -7.22 5.24
N LYS A 150 -19.45 -7.28 4.46
CA LYS A 150 -20.80 -7.62 4.97
C LYS A 150 -20.94 -9.09 5.31
N ASP A 151 -20.24 -9.97 4.59
CA ASP A 151 -20.36 -11.41 4.66
C ASP A 151 -19.01 -12.06 4.39
N ASP A 152 -18.68 -13.10 5.14
CA ASP A 152 -17.42 -13.84 5.02
C ASP A 152 -17.29 -14.54 3.65
N ALA A 153 -18.39 -15.02 3.08
CA ALA A 153 -18.40 -15.62 1.74
C ALA A 153 -18.07 -14.55 0.67
N LEU A 154 -18.73 -13.38 0.74
CA LEU A 154 -18.48 -12.28 -0.19
C LEU A 154 -17.06 -11.73 -0.09
N LEU A 155 -16.55 -11.59 1.14
CA LEU A 155 -15.17 -11.15 1.38
C LEU A 155 -14.15 -12.14 0.82
N SER A 156 -14.37 -13.45 1.05
CA SER A 156 -13.49 -14.51 0.56
C SER A 156 -13.53 -14.60 -0.96
N HIS A 157 -14.73 -14.49 -1.57
CA HIS A 157 -14.90 -14.49 -3.02
C HIS A 157 -14.14 -13.30 -3.66
N HIS A 158 -14.32 -12.10 -3.12
CA HIS A 158 -13.58 -10.91 -3.58
C HIS A 158 -12.06 -11.11 -3.48
N ALA A 159 -11.57 -11.69 -2.37
CA ALA A 159 -10.14 -11.97 -2.21
C ALA A 159 -9.62 -12.97 -3.26
N LEU A 160 -10.42 -13.97 -3.65
CA LEU A 160 -10.06 -14.92 -4.71
C LEU A 160 -10.05 -14.29 -6.10
N GLU A 161 -10.90 -13.29 -6.36
CA GLU A 161 -10.91 -12.56 -7.63
C GLU A 161 -9.66 -11.66 -7.80
N VAL A 162 -9.17 -11.08 -6.70
CA VAL A 162 -8.09 -10.07 -6.76
C VAL A 162 -6.71 -10.60 -6.37
N THR A 163 -6.62 -11.86 -5.90
CA THR A 163 -5.35 -12.52 -5.55
C THR A 163 -5.24 -13.88 -6.22
N GLN A 164 -4.00 -14.33 -6.45
CA GLN A 164 -3.74 -15.66 -7.00
C GLN A 164 -3.28 -16.61 -5.90
N ASN A 165 -3.65 -17.91 -6.03
CA ASN A 165 -3.24 -18.98 -5.11
C ASN A 165 -3.54 -18.66 -3.62
N ASN A 166 -4.66 -18.01 -3.35
CA ASN A 166 -5.03 -17.60 -2.01
C ASN A 166 -5.70 -18.75 -1.25
N TYR A 167 -4.88 -19.63 -0.69
CA TYR A 167 -5.33 -20.79 0.09
C TYR A 167 -6.17 -20.40 1.31
N PHE A 168 -5.88 -19.23 1.89
CA PHE A 168 -6.60 -18.74 3.08
C PHE A 168 -8.03 -18.30 2.72
N ALA A 169 -8.19 -17.62 1.58
CA ALA A 169 -9.51 -17.23 1.08
C ALA A 169 -10.34 -18.45 0.63
N HIS A 170 -9.71 -19.47 0.02
CA HIS A 170 -10.38 -20.74 -0.30
C HIS A 170 -10.86 -21.46 0.97
N HIS A 171 -10.05 -21.51 2.00
CA HIS A 171 -10.42 -22.13 3.28
C HIS A 171 -11.60 -21.40 3.92
N ASN A 172 -11.55 -20.07 4.01
CA ASN A 172 -12.62 -19.27 4.60
C ASN A 172 -13.94 -19.38 3.80
N LEU A 173 -13.85 -19.42 2.46
CA LEU A 173 -15.03 -19.63 1.62
C LEU A 173 -15.67 -20.99 1.86
N GLY A 174 -14.85 -22.06 2.07
CA GLY A 174 -15.33 -23.38 2.43
C GLY A 174 -16.08 -23.37 3.76
N LEU A 175 -15.51 -22.75 4.80
CA LEU A 175 -16.17 -22.61 6.10
C LEU A 175 -17.46 -21.79 6.03
N ALA A 176 -17.49 -20.72 5.25
CA ALA A 176 -18.67 -19.91 5.07
C ALA A 176 -19.82 -20.70 4.42
N LYS A 177 -19.53 -21.53 3.40
CA LYS A 177 -20.50 -22.41 2.75
C LYS A 177 -21.02 -23.49 3.70
N GLU A 178 -20.13 -24.13 4.43
CA GLU A 178 -20.52 -25.14 5.41
C GLU A 178 -21.47 -24.57 6.49
N SER A 179 -21.25 -23.33 6.92
CA SER A 179 -22.09 -22.66 7.91
C SER A 179 -23.51 -22.38 7.42
N VAL A 180 -23.73 -22.29 6.11
CA VAL A 180 -25.03 -22.05 5.46
C VAL A 180 -25.70 -23.36 5.04
N GLY A 181 -25.00 -24.50 5.14
CA GLY A 181 -25.54 -25.85 4.79
C GLY A 181 -25.47 -26.18 3.29
N ASP A 182 -24.53 -25.58 2.57
CA ASP A 182 -24.24 -25.81 1.15
C ASP A 182 -22.99 -26.69 0.98
#